data_fa0597c99923cf8358328dec6fb5eecd
#
_entry.id   fa0597c99923cf8358328dec6fb5eecd
#
_cell.length_a   1.000
_cell.length_b   1.000
_cell.length_c   1.000
_cell.angle_alpha   90.00
_cell.angle_beta   90.00
_cell.angle_gamma   90.00
#
_symmetry.space_group_name_H-M   'P 1'
#
loop_
_entity.id
_entity.type
_entity.pdbx_description
1 polymer ?
#
loop_
_entity_poly.entity_id
_entity_poly.type
_entity_poly.pdbx_seq_one_letter_code
_entity_poly.pdbx_strand_id
1 'polypeptide(L)'
;MKKIKHFFGITAWLVAMMLLAVACTDSMDIYKVYTFDLAVMPVQKRIVQGEVAEIRCQIVKEGAYQETKFFIRYFQPDGKGELRLDNGTVLSPNDLYPLSKETFRMYYTSHCTDQQVIDVYIEDNHGQVVQKTFSWQNDKGEDESEND
;
A
#
# COMPACT_ATOMS: atom_id res chain seq x y z
N MET A 1 5.48 -17.26 72.66
CA MET A 1 4.99 -16.14 71.83
C MET A 1 5.97 -15.70 70.71
N LYS A 2 7.22 -16.10 70.72
CA LYS A 2 8.15 -15.73 69.63
C LYS A 2 7.99 -16.53 68.33
N LYS A 3 7.44 -17.73 68.34
CA LYS A 3 7.25 -18.57 67.13
C LYS A 3 6.08 -18.14 66.22
N ILE A 4 5.08 -17.47 66.76
CA ILE A 4 3.89 -17.05 66.00
C ILE A 4 4.22 -15.83 65.10
N LYS A 5 5.12 -14.94 65.53
CA LYS A 5 5.55 -13.77 64.74
C LYS A 5 6.33 -14.15 63.46
N HIS A 6 7.11 -15.22 63.50
CA HIS A 6 7.83 -15.72 62.33
C HIS A 6 6.90 -16.41 61.32
N PHE A 7 5.88 -17.08 61.79
CA PHE A 7 4.89 -17.73 60.91
C PHE A 7 4.06 -16.70 60.15
N PHE A 8 3.65 -15.60 60.80
CA PHE A 8 2.94 -14.49 60.12
C PHE A 8 3.83 -13.77 59.10
N GLY A 9 5.11 -13.62 59.33
CA GLY A 9 6.06 -13.01 58.40
C GLY A 9 6.25 -13.85 57.11
N ILE A 10 6.34 -15.15 57.27
CA ILE A 10 6.56 -16.08 56.13
C ILE A 10 5.30 -16.19 55.27
N THR A 11 4.13 -16.25 55.88
CA THR A 11 2.87 -16.29 55.12
C THR A 11 2.59 -14.98 54.37
N ALA A 12 2.89 -13.81 54.97
CA ALA A 12 2.77 -12.52 54.30
C ALA A 12 3.73 -12.39 53.11
N TRP A 13 4.95 -12.92 53.24
CA TRP A 13 5.97 -12.90 52.18
C TRP A 13 5.60 -13.82 50.99
N LEU A 14 5.03 -15.01 51.27
CA LEU A 14 4.53 -15.94 50.26
C LEU A 14 3.33 -15.37 49.48
N VAL A 15 2.42 -14.69 50.17
CA VAL A 15 1.25 -14.02 49.52
C VAL A 15 1.69 -12.86 48.66
N ALA A 16 2.68 -12.07 49.10
CA ALA A 16 3.25 -10.97 48.31
C ALA A 16 3.98 -11.49 47.06
N MET A 17 4.66 -12.64 47.15
CA MET A 17 5.34 -13.24 45.99
C MET A 17 4.34 -13.87 44.99
N MET A 18 3.20 -14.34 45.48
CA MET A 18 2.13 -14.92 44.64
C MET A 18 1.36 -13.82 43.86
N LEU A 19 1.25 -12.60 44.41
CA LEU A 19 0.65 -11.45 43.77
C LEU A 19 1.49 -10.87 42.63
N LEU A 20 2.80 -11.08 42.62
CA LEU A 20 3.69 -10.63 41.57
C LEU A 20 3.72 -11.55 40.35
N ALA A 21 3.18 -12.77 40.44
CA ALA A 21 3.14 -13.73 39.34
C ALA A 21 1.91 -13.53 38.40
N VAL A 22 0.96 -12.64 38.74
CA VAL A 22 -0.28 -12.43 37.96
C VAL A 22 -0.17 -11.22 37.01
N ALA A 23 0.97 -10.49 37.04
CA ALA A 23 1.14 -9.24 36.29
C ALA A 23 1.79 -9.38 34.92
N CYS A 24 1.81 -10.57 34.32
CA CYS A 24 2.30 -10.75 32.93
C CYS A 24 1.34 -11.63 32.14
N THR A 25 0.12 -11.16 31.93
CA THR A 25 -0.67 -11.51 30.75
C THR A 25 -0.69 -10.28 29.84
N ASP A 26 0.48 -9.92 29.30
CA ASP A 26 0.50 -9.24 28.03
C ASP A 26 -0.07 -10.25 27.02
N SER A 27 -1.35 -10.12 26.72
CA SER A 27 -1.90 -10.65 25.48
C SER A 27 -1.12 -9.96 24.37
N MET A 28 -0.04 -10.59 23.89
CA MET A 28 0.45 -10.29 22.57
C MET A 28 -0.70 -10.60 21.62
N ASP A 29 -1.51 -9.60 21.30
CA ASP A 29 -2.31 -9.62 20.11
C ASP A 29 -1.31 -9.71 18.95
N ILE A 30 -1.03 -10.93 18.53
CA ILE A 30 -0.30 -11.19 17.30
C ILE A 30 -1.26 -10.76 16.20
N TYR A 31 -1.20 -9.48 15.84
CA TYR A 31 -1.87 -8.98 14.65
C TYR A 31 -1.29 -9.75 13.47
N LYS A 32 -2.06 -10.70 12.97
CA LYS A 32 -1.70 -11.46 11.79
C LYS A 32 -1.86 -10.52 10.61
N VAL A 33 -0.78 -9.86 10.23
CA VAL A 33 -0.73 -8.98 9.09
C VAL A 33 -0.82 -9.87 7.85
N TYR A 34 -1.95 -9.79 7.13
CA TYR A 34 -2.11 -10.50 5.87
C TYR A 34 -1.41 -9.74 4.76
N THR A 35 -0.66 -10.44 3.93
CA THR A 35 -0.02 -9.85 2.76
C THR A 35 -1.06 -9.52 1.70
N PHE A 36 -0.74 -8.53 0.88
CA PHE A 36 -1.54 -8.18 -0.29
C PHE A 36 -0.63 -7.94 -1.50
N ASP A 37 -1.19 -8.02 -2.69
CA ASP A 37 -0.54 -7.64 -3.95
C ASP A 37 -1.50 -6.77 -4.78
N LEU A 38 -0.95 -6.05 -5.76
CA LEU A 38 -1.68 -5.29 -6.74
C LEU A 38 -1.72 -6.06 -8.06
N ALA A 39 -2.85 -6.67 -8.37
CA ALA A 39 -3.10 -7.25 -9.69
C ALA A 39 -3.46 -6.13 -10.67
N VAL A 40 -2.87 -6.18 -11.87
CA VAL A 40 -3.07 -5.19 -12.93
C VAL A 40 -3.39 -5.91 -14.23
N MET A 41 -4.44 -5.45 -14.93
CA MET A 41 -4.73 -5.90 -16.28
C MET A 41 -3.67 -5.39 -17.26
N PRO A 42 -3.46 -6.06 -18.40
CA PRO A 42 -2.53 -5.59 -19.42
C PRO A 42 -2.80 -4.14 -19.83
N VAL A 43 -1.74 -3.34 -19.86
CA VAL A 43 -1.78 -1.92 -20.25
C VAL A 43 -1.03 -1.75 -21.57
N GLN A 44 -1.49 -0.84 -22.42
CA GLN A 44 -0.79 -0.47 -23.66
C GLN A 44 0.67 -0.07 -23.37
N LYS A 45 1.56 -0.34 -24.30
CA LYS A 45 3.00 -0.06 -24.15
C LYS A 45 3.45 1.21 -24.85
N ARG A 46 2.58 1.81 -25.65
CA ARG A 46 2.82 3.04 -26.40
C ARG A 46 1.72 4.05 -26.07
N ILE A 47 2.07 5.30 -26.12
CA ILE A 47 1.16 6.40 -25.86
C ILE A 47 1.60 7.64 -26.65
N VAL A 48 0.68 8.38 -27.22
CA VAL A 48 0.96 9.69 -27.82
C VAL A 48 0.67 10.81 -26.83
N GLN A 49 1.27 11.96 -27.05
CA GLN A 49 1.00 13.14 -26.22
C GLN A 49 -0.51 13.49 -26.29
N GLY A 50 -1.13 13.69 -25.12
CA GLY A 50 -2.56 13.96 -24.96
C GLY A 50 -3.43 12.70 -24.86
N GLU A 51 -2.89 11.53 -25.14
CA GLU A 51 -3.61 10.26 -24.99
C GLU A 51 -3.73 9.85 -23.52
N VAL A 52 -4.79 9.09 -23.21
CA VAL A 52 -5.06 8.57 -21.88
C VAL A 52 -4.90 7.04 -21.87
N ALA A 53 -4.03 6.52 -21.02
CA ALA A 53 -3.93 5.10 -20.74
C ALA A 53 -4.79 4.74 -19.52
N GLU A 54 -5.70 3.77 -19.68
CA GLU A 54 -6.47 3.19 -18.57
C GLU A 54 -5.69 2.05 -17.93
N ILE A 55 -5.55 2.10 -16.61
CA ILE A 55 -4.89 1.08 -15.79
C ILE A 55 -5.92 0.51 -14.83
N ARG A 56 -6.30 -0.76 -15.03
CA ARG A 56 -7.27 -1.46 -14.18
C ARG A 56 -6.56 -2.24 -13.11
N CYS A 57 -6.88 -1.93 -11.85
CA CYS A 57 -6.21 -2.46 -10.67
C CYS A 57 -7.16 -3.19 -9.75
N GLN A 58 -6.64 -4.23 -9.10
CA GLN A 58 -7.31 -4.93 -8.02
C GLN A 58 -6.32 -5.26 -6.91
N ILE A 59 -6.64 -4.87 -5.68
CA ILE A 59 -5.90 -5.29 -4.50
C ILE A 59 -6.33 -6.73 -4.17
N VAL A 60 -5.37 -7.66 -4.19
CA VAL A 60 -5.57 -9.07 -3.85
C VAL A 60 -4.98 -9.31 -2.47
N LYS A 61 -5.81 -9.74 -1.52
CA LYS A 61 -5.42 -10.01 -0.13
C LYS A 61 -5.40 -11.49 0.15
N GLU A 62 -4.44 -11.96 0.93
CA GLU A 62 -4.40 -13.36 1.41
C GLU A 62 -5.41 -13.65 2.52
N GLY A 63 -5.99 -12.62 3.14
CA GLY A 63 -6.98 -12.74 4.20
C GLY A 63 -7.81 -11.46 4.37
N ALA A 64 -8.95 -11.58 5.08
CA ALA A 64 -9.83 -10.47 5.37
C ALA A 64 -9.51 -9.89 6.75
N TYR A 65 -8.88 -8.72 6.79
CA TYR A 65 -8.78 -7.90 7.99
C TYR A 65 -9.78 -6.74 7.86
N GLN A 66 -10.76 -6.66 8.75
CA GLN A 66 -11.89 -5.71 8.61
C GLN A 66 -11.47 -4.24 8.72
N GLU A 67 -10.29 -3.96 9.27
CA GLU A 67 -9.79 -2.60 9.49
C GLU A 67 -8.66 -2.19 8.55
N THR A 68 -8.34 -2.98 7.54
CA THR A 68 -7.28 -2.62 6.61
C THR A 68 -7.74 -1.48 5.71
N LYS A 69 -7.00 -0.38 5.72
CA LYS A 69 -7.17 0.77 4.84
C LYS A 69 -6.02 0.80 3.86
N PHE A 70 -6.32 1.12 2.62
CA PHE A 70 -5.32 1.24 1.57
C PHE A 70 -5.18 2.67 1.12
N PHE A 71 -3.97 3.02 0.72
CA PHE A 71 -3.59 4.33 0.21
C PHE A 71 -2.78 4.14 -1.06
N ILE A 72 -2.83 5.14 -1.93
CA ILE A 72 -2.05 5.20 -3.17
C ILE A 72 -1.16 6.43 -3.17
N ARG A 73 0.06 6.25 -3.67
CA ARG A 73 1.02 7.30 -3.98
C ARG A 73 1.71 6.95 -5.28
N TYR A 74 2.16 7.94 -6.04
CA TYR A 74 2.95 7.68 -7.24
C TYR A 74 4.14 8.64 -7.37
N PHE A 75 5.10 8.22 -8.14
CA PHE A 75 6.22 9.04 -8.61
C PHE A 75 6.30 8.97 -10.13
N GLN A 76 6.87 9.99 -10.74
CA GLN A 76 7.14 10.01 -12.17
C GLN A 76 8.63 10.18 -12.41
N PRO A 77 9.40 9.07 -12.49
CA PRO A 77 10.84 9.12 -12.73
C PRO A 77 11.21 9.64 -14.11
N ASP A 78 10.36 9.41 -15.12
CA ASP A 78 10.65 9.79 -16.50
C ASP A 78 9.40 10.28 -17.22
N GLY A 79 9.59 11.26 -18.12
CA GLY A 79 8.53 11.88 -18.87
C GLY A 79 7.69 12.88 -18.08
N LYS A 80 6.55 13.25 -18.64
CA LYS A 80 5.57 14.18 -18.04
C LYS A 80 4.14 13.70 -18.30
N GLY A 81 3.32 13.72 -17.29
CA GLY A 81 1.93 13.35 -17.39
C GLY A 81 1.14 13.63 -16.12
N GLU A 82 -0.11 13.23 -16.13
CA GLU A 82 -1.03 13.37 -15.01
C GLU A 82 -1.66 12.03 -14.69
N LEU A 83 -1.67 11.64 -13.43
CA LEU A 83 -2.35 10.43 -12.95
C LEU A 83 -3.64 10.81 -12.21
N ARG A 84 -4.76 10.19 -12.58
CA ARG A 84 -6.07 10.42 -12.00
C ARG A 84 -6.74 9.11 -11.61
N LEU A 85 -7.46 9.09 -10.50
CA LEU A 85 -8.32 7.98 -10.09
C LEU A 85 -9.70 8.02 -10.78
N ASP A 86 -10.42 6.91 -10.73
CA ASP A 86 -11.77 6.76 -11.28
C ASP A 86 -12.83 7.65 -10.61
N ASN A 87 -12.58 8.10 -9.40
CA ASN A 87 -13.42 9.08 -8.69
C ASN A 87 -13.15 10.54 -9.10
N GLY A 88 -12.25 10.77 -10.07
CA GLY A 88 -11.87 12.10 -10.56
C GLY A 88 -10.72 12.78 -9.79
N THR A 89 -10.21 12.18 -8.74
CA THR A 89 -9.08 12.75 -7.97
C THR A 89 -7.81 12.73 -8.81
N VAL A 90 -7.25 13.91 -9.07
CA VAL A 90 -5.91 14.07 -9.68
C VAL A 90 -4.88 13.89 -8.57
N LEU A 91 -3.92 12.99 -8.80
CA LEU A 91 -2.86 12.72 -7.85
C LEU A 91 -1.69 13.67 -8.09
N SER A 92 -1.17 14.26 -7.01
CA SER A 92 0.13 14.93 -7.03
C SER A 92 1.24 13.91 -6.75
N PRO A 93 2.39 13.99 -7.44
CA PRO A 93 3.51 13.11 -7.16
C PRO A 93 3.94 13.17 -5.69
N ASN A 94 4.21 12.00 -5.10
CA ASN A 94 4.62 11.80 -3.71
C ASN A 94 3.54 12.08 -2.64
N ASP A 95 2.35 12.51 -2.99
CA ASP A 95 1.25 12.67 -2.03
C ASP A 95 0.49 11.35 -1.83
N LEU A 96 0.00 11.12 -0.63
CA LEU A 96 -0.71 9.91 -0.24
C LEU A 96 -2.22 10.15 -0.27
N TYR A 97 -2.95 9.33 -1.02
CA TYR A 97 -4.40 9.42 -1.18
C TYR A 97 -5.10 8.15 -0.71
N PRO A 98 -6.23 8.25 0.01
CA PRO A 98 -6.97 7.07 0.44
C PRO A 98 -7.66 6.37 -0.74
N LEU A 99 -7.62 5.05 -0.76
CA LEU A 99 -8.39 4.20 -1.66
C LEU A 99 -9.65 3.71 -0.95
N SER A 100 -10.82 4.07 -1.48
CA SER A 100 -12.11 3.65 -0.93
C SER A 100 -12.57 2.28 -1.41
N LYS A 101 -11.91 1.73 -2.44
CA LYS A 101 -12.26 0.46 -3.08
C LYS A 101 -10.99 -0.36 -3.36
N GLU A 102 -11.11 -1.68 -3.27
CA GLU A 102 -10.03 -2.62 -3.62
C GLU A 102 -9.90 -2.81 -5.14
N THR A 103 -10.98 -2.61 -5.88
CA THR A 103 -10.98 -2.59 -7.35
C THR A 103 -11.20 -1.16 -7.81
N PHE A 104 -10.23 -0.62 -8.55
CA PHE A 104 -10.22 0.76 -9.00
C PHE A 104 -9.52 0.90 -10.35
N ARG A 105 -9.65 2.06 -10.96
CA ARG A 105 -8.96 2.42 -12.20
C ARG A 105 -8.16 3.68 -12.02
N MET A 106 -7.03 3.70 -12.69
CA MET A 106 -6.22 4.89 -12.86
C MET A 106 -6.21 5.29 -14.34
N TYR A 107 -6.14 6.57 -14.60
CA TYR A 107 -6.03 7.14 -15.93
C TYR A 107 -4.78 7.99 -15.98
N TYR A 108 -3.83 7.59 -16.80
CA TYR A 108 -2.61 8.34 -17.04
C TYR A 108 -2.73 9.10 -18.35
N THR A 109 -2.66 10.44 -18.28
CA THR A 109 -2.64 11.32 -19.45
C THR A 109 -1.22 11.73 -19.76
N SER A 110 -0.76 11.46 -20.98
CA SER A 110 0.58 11.84 -21.44
C SER A 110 0.65 13.34 -21.75
N HIS A 111 1.69 14.02 -21.27
CA HIS A 111 1.95 15.44 -21.55
C HIS A 111 3.27 15.69 -22.30
N CYS A 112 3.93 14.65 -22.78
CA CYS A 112 5.18 14.78 -23.55
C CYS A 112 5.31 13.70 -24.65
N THR A 113 6.32 13.85 -25.48
CA THR A 113 6.66 12.92 -26.58
C THR A 113 7.83 12.01 -26.25
N ASP A 114 8.32 12.05 -25.02
CA ASP A 114 9.41 11.21 -24.55
C ASP A 114 8.88 9.89 -23.99
N GLN A 115 9.78 8.96 -23.67
CA GLN A 115 9.44 7.80 -22.86
C GLN A 115 8.90 8.27 -21.52
N GLN A 116 7.93 7.54 -21.00
CA GLN A 116 7.26 7.89 -19.75
C GLN A 116 7.27 6.71 -18.80
N VAL A 117 7.57 6.98 -17.55
CA VAL A 117 7.58 5.97 -16.47
C VAL A 117 6.90 6.54 -15.25
N ILE A 118 6.00 5.76 -14.66
CA ILE A 118 5.45 6.03 -13.34
C ILE A 118 5.65 4.83 -12.43
N ASP A 119 5.96 5.09 -11.17
CA ASP A 119 5.97 4.11 -10.09
C ASP A 119 4.78 4.36 -9.18
N VAL A 120 3.91 3.36 -9.07
CA VAL A 120 2.72 3.41 -8.21
C VAL A 120 2.94 2.54 -7.00
N TYR A 121 2.66 3.09 -5.82
CA TYR A 121 2.78 2.43 -4.52
C TYR A 121 1.40 2.32 -3.89
N ILE A 122 1.04 1.12 -3.48
CA ILE A 122 -0.12 0.88 -2.62
C ILE A 122 0.41 0.58 -1.23
N GLU A 123 -0.05 1.34 -0.26
CA GLU A 123 0.35 1.21 1.14
C GLU A 123 -0.87 0.84 1.97
N ASP A 124 -0.71 -0.05 2.96
CA ASP A 124 -1.75 -0.29 3.93
C ASP A 124 -1.50 0.48 5.25
N ASN A 125 -2.49 0.50 6.14
CA ASN A 125 -2.34 1.13 7.46
C ASN A 125 -1.48 0.31 8.45
N HIS A 126 -0.92 -0.83 8.01
CA HIS A 126 -0.02 -1.68 8.79
C HIS A 126 1.45 -1.54 8.35
N GLY A 127 1.73 -0.68 7.38
CA GLY A 127 3.09 -0.40 6.90
C GLY A 127 3.58 -1.34 5.79
N GLN A 128 2.69 -2.13 5.19
CA GLN A 128 3.04 -2.91 4.00
C GLN A 128 2.93 -2.04 2.76
N VAL A 129 3.83 -2.24 1.81
CA VAL A 129 3.92 -1.47 0.56
C VAL A 129 4.11 -2.41 -0.61
N VAL A 130 3.32 -2.22 -1.65
CA VAL A 130 3.45 -2.89 -2.95
C VAL A 130 3.71 -1.85 -4.02
N GLN A 131 4.73 -2.06 -4.85
CA GLN A 131 5.09 -1.19 -5.96
C GLN A 131 4.78 -1.86 -7.30
N LYS A 132 4.24 -1.09 -8.25
CA LYS A 132 4.12 -1.46 -9.67
C LYS A 132 4.62 -0.32 -10.54
N THR A 133 5.47 -0.64 -11.51
CA THR A 133 6.01 0.31 -12.49
C THR A 133 5.26 0.19 -13.81
N PHE A 134 4.84 1.31 -14.36
CA PHE A 134 4.25 1.42 -15.70
C PHE A 134 5.15 2.26 -16.58
N SER A 135 5.36 1.80 -17.81
CA SER A 135 6.18 2.50 -18.79
C SER A 135 5.52 2.53 -20.15
N TRP A 136 5.64 3.65 -20.83
CA TRP A 136 5.15 3.84 -22.19
C TRP A 136 6.25 4.43 -23.04
N GLN A 137 6.40 3.91 -24.24
CA GLN A 137 7.17 4.54 -25.29
C GLN A 137 6.28 5.51 -26.06
N ASN A 138 6.89 6.57 -26.61
CA ASN A 138 6.13 7.45 -27.50
C ASN A 138 5.76 6.70 -28.76
N ASP A 139 4.46 6.73 -29.13
CA ASP A 139 4.00 6.29 -30.41
C ASP A 139 4.20 7.42 -31.41
N LYS A 140 5.38 7.48 -31.99
CA LYS A 140 5.57 8.25 -33.24
C LYS A 140 4.83 7.43 -34.28
N GLY A 141 3.57 7.82 -34.62
CA GLY A 141 2.85 7.19 -35.71
C GLY A 141 3.84 6.83 -36.82
N GLU A 142 3.75 5.62 -37.34
CA GLU A 142 4.59 5.19 -38.46
C GLU A 142 4.50 6.29 -39.51
N ASP A 143 5.59 7.03 -39.69
CA ASP A 143 5.76 7.84 -40.88
C ASP A 143 5.59 6.86 -42.05
N GLU A 144 4.48 6.98 -42.78
CA GLU A 144 4.33 6.34 -44.05
C GLU A 144 5.55 6.74 -44.86
N SER A 145 6.52 5.84 -44.91
CA SER A 145 7.63 5.98 -45.81
C SER A 145 7.05 5.89 -47.21
N GLU A 146 6.82 7.04 -47.75
CA GLU A 146 6.57 7.30 -49.14
C GLU A 146 7.61 6.55 -49.96
N ASN A 147 7.16 5.45 -50.58
CA ASN A 147 7.88 4.81 -51.67
C ASN A 147 7.64 5.63 -52.93
N ASP A 148 8.66 6.38 -53.31
CA ASP A 148 8.89 6.76 -54.73
C ASP A 148 9.77 5.72 -55.39
#